data_67c861260310925bfd62a16e1fba3f57
#
_entry.id   67c861260310925bfd62a16e1fba3f57
#
_cell.length_a   1.000
_cell.length_b   1.000
_cell.length_c   1.000
_cell.angle_alpha   90.00
_cell.angle_beta   90.00
_cell.angle_gamma   90.00
#
_symmetry.space_group_name_H-M   'P 1'
#
loop_
_entity.id
_entity.type
_entity.pdbx_description
1 polymer ?
#
loop_
_entity_poly.entity_id
_entity_poly.type
_entity_poly.pdbx_seq_one_letter_code
_entity_poly.pdbx_strand_id
1 'polypeptide(L)'
;MTSTLDRAAQAAAFAALHTPAAPLALANAWDVASARLVEAAGGAAVATTSAGVAWSLGAPDGDALARDRALDLIARVASAVSVPVTADIEGGFAADAAGVGETVAGVLAAGAVGINIEDGDRAPAEHAERLAAARAAADAAGVPLYINARVDTYLFGFGESGTRLDETLARAAAYLAAGATGVFVPGVTDPATVAELAKGIDAPLNVLVGPGAPSVAELGALGAARVSLGSWVAEAAYAVARRATEELLAGGTYGALAGSLPYGELNALLKG
;
A
#
# COMPACT_ATOMS: atom_id res chain seq x y z
N MET A 1 3.86 17.06 -17.70
CA MET A 1 4.56 17.10 -16.39
C MET A 1 3.67 17.86 -15.42
N THR A 2 3.13 17.18 -14.41
CA THR A 2 2.33 17.80 -13.34
C THR A 2 3.22 18.76 -12.55
N SER A 3 2.75 19.97 -12.23
CA SER A 3 3.54 20.95 -11.47
C SER A 3 3.69 20.51 -10.00
N THR A 4 4.68 21.03 -9.29
CA THR A 4 4.83 20.76 -7.84
C THR A 4 3.60 21.23 -7.06
N LEU A 5 2.96 22.34 -7.47
CA LEU A 5 1.73 22.84 -6.87
C LEU A 5 0.57 21.85 -7.05
N ASP A 6 0.44 21.23 -8.23
CA ASP A 6 -0.58 20.22 -8.47
C ASP A 6 -0.35 18.98 -7.62
N ARG A 7 0.92 18.57 -7.41
CA ARG A 7 1.24 17.43 -6.52
C ARG A 7 0.94 17.72 -5.06
N ALA A 8 1.27 18.91 -4.58
CA ALA A 8 0.96 19.29 -3.21
C ALA A 8 -0.57 19.28 -2.96
N ALA A 9 -1.35 19.73 -3.93
CA ALA A 9 -2.81 19.67 -3.86
C ALA A 9 -3.33 18.22 -3.89
N GLN A 10 -2.77 17.35 -4.74
CA GLN A 10 -3.12 15.92 -4.77
C GLN A 10 -2.76 15.22 -3.47
N ALA A 11 -1.59 15.52 -2.88
CA ALA A 11 -1.17 14.96 -1.59
C ALA A 11 -2.11 15.38 -0.46
N ALA A 12 -2.50 16.65 -0.42
CA ALA A 12 -3.47 17.16 0.56
C ALA A 12 -4.86 16.50 0.37
N ALA A 13 -5.32 16.37 -0.87
CA ALA A 13 -6.58 15.67 -1.17
C ALA A 13 -6.52 14.19 -0.76
N PHE A 14 -5.40 13.52 -1.03
CA PHE A 14 -5.21 12.12 -0.61
C PHE A 14 -5.21 11.98 0.92
N ALA A 15 -4.52 12.86 1.64
CA ALA A 15 -4.51 12.85 3.10
C ALA A 15 -5.93 13.03 3.68
N ALA A 16 -6.75 13.91 3.09
CA ALA A 16 -8.12 14.17 3.51
C ALA A 16 -9.08 12.97 3.36
N LEU A 17 -8.72 11.96 2.55
CA LEU A 17 -9.51 10.73 2.41
C LEU A 17 -9.42 9.81 3.64
N HIS A 18 -8.44 10.00 4.52
CA HIS A 18 -8.18 9.12 5.66
C HIS A 18 -8.98 9.53 6.89
N THR A 19 -10.26 9.15 6.93
CA THR A 19 -11.14 9.47 8.06
C THR A 19 -11.90 8.22 8.53
N PRO A 20 -12.05 7.98 9.85
CA PRO A 20 -12.83 6.84 10.35
C PRO A 20 -14.32 6.90 10.00
N ALA A 21 -14.87 8.12 9.84
CA ALA A 21 -16.27 8.29 9.46
C ALA A 21 -16.60 7.78 8.04
N ALA A 22 -15.60 7.78 7.15
CA ALA A 22 -15.67 7.26 5.80
C ALA A 22 -14.30 6.67 5.42
N PRO A 23 -13.96 5.45 5.89
CA PRO A 23 -12.63 4.88 5.69
C PRO A 23 -12.29 4.77 4.21
N LEU A 24 -11.06 5.15 3.85
CA LEU A 24 -10.56 4.97 2.50
C LEU A 24 -10.39 3.47 2.20
N ALA A 25 -11.26 2.94 1.35
CA ALA A 25 -11.13 1.57 0.84
C ALA A 25 -10.15 1.54 -0.34
N LEU A 26 -9.09 0.76 -0.23
CA LEU A 26 -8.05 0.63 -1.26
C LEU A 26 -7.97 -0.81 -1.76
N ALA A 27 -8.29 -1.01 -3.04
CA ALA A 27 -7.84 -2.16 -3.79
C ALA A 27 -6.42 -1.85 -4.31
N ASN A 28 -5.49 -2.79 -4.08
CA ASN A 28 -4.10 -2.59 -4.47
C ASN A 28 -3.87 -3.07 -5.91
N ALA A 29 -3.09 -2.30 -6.65
CA ALA A 29 -2.70 -2.56 -8.04
C ALA A 29 -1.23 -2.98 -8.12
N TRP A 30 -0.86 -3.69 -9.19
CA TRP A 30 0.51 -4.15 -9.43
C TRP A 30 1.01 -3.82 -10.84
N ASP A 31 0.13 -3.28 -11.68
CA ASP A 31 0.43 -2.83 -13.05
C ASP A 31 -0.57 -1.75 -13.49
N VAL A 32 -0.39 -1.25 -14.69
CA VAL A 32 -1.26 -0.22 -15.28
C VAL A 32 -2.69 -0.72 -15.47
N ALA A 33 -2.86 -1.98 -15.86
CA ALA A 33 -4.19 -2.52 -16.14
C ALA A 33 -5.01 -2.64 -14.84
N SER A 34 -4.41 -3.20 -13.78
CA SER A 34 -5.06 -3.28 -12.47
C SER A 34 -5.34 -1.90 -11.87
N ALA A 35 -4.45 -0.92 -12.05
CA ALA A 35 -4.67 0.46 -11.59
C ALA A 35 -5.87 1.12 -12.31
N ARG A 36 -5.99 0.96 -13.62
CA ARG A 36 -7.14 1.43 -14.40
C ARG A 36 -8.44 0.74 -13.99
N LEU A 37 -8.40 -0.55 -13.67
CA LEU A 37 -9.57 -1.28 -13.16
C LEU A 37 -10.04 -0.71 -11.81
N VAL A 38 -9.10 -0.39 -10.90
CA VAL A 38 -9.43 0.23 -9.61
C VAL A 38 -10.09 1.60 -9.82
N GLU A 39 -9.52 2.45 -10.68
CA GLU A 39 -10.09 3.76 -10.99
C GLU A 39 -11.47 3.65 -11.64
N ALA A 40 -11.65 2.77 -12.63
CA ALA A 40 -12.92 2.54 -13.31
C ALA A 40 -14.01 1.97 -12.39
N ALA A 41 -13.64 1.23 -11.37
CA ALA A 41 -14.54 0.76 -10.32
C ALA A 41 -14.95 1.87 -9.32
N GLY A 42 -14.42 3.10 -9.47
CA GLY A 42 -14.73 4.23 -8.60
C GLY A 42 -13.78 4.37 -7.40
N GLY A 43 -12.59 3.76 -7.45
CA GLY A 43 -11.58 3.93 -6.43
C GLY A 43 -11.16 5.40 -6.28
N ALA A 44 -11.25 5.95 -5.07
CA ALA A 44 -10.87 7.34 -4.79
C ALA A 44 -9.35 7.58 -4.82
N ALA A 45 -8.57 6.52 -4.77
CA ALA A 45 -7.12 6.49 -4.91
C ALA A 45 -6.66 5.10 -5.37
N VAL A 46 -5.44 4.99 -5.88
CA VAL A 46 -4.78 3.73 -6.20
C VAL A 46 -3.61 3.52 -5.25
N ALA A 47 -3.53 2.36 -4.62
CA ALA A 47 -2.35 1.91 -3.90
C ALA A 47 -1.62 0.84 -4.73
N THR A 48 -0.29 0.88 -4.79
CA THR A 48 0.44 -0.30 -5.28
C THR A 48 0.56 -1.37 -4.18
N THR A 49 0.90 -2.59 -4.56
CA THR A 49 1.31 -3.66 -3.64
C THR A 49 2.70 -4.12 -4.02
N SER A 50 3.66 -4.06 -3.06
CA SER A 50 5.04 -4.49 -3.27
C SER A 50 5.12 -5.90 -3.85
N ALA A 51 4.45 -6.85 -3.20
CA ALA A 51 4.43 -8.25 -3.63
C ALA A 51 3.92 -8.42 -5.07
N GLY A 52 2.75 -7.83 -5.39
CA GLY A 52 2.20 -7.91 -6.75
C GLY A 52 3.12 -7.30 -7.79
N VAL A 53 3.72 -6.15 -7.48
CA VAL A 53 4.71 -5.47 -8.34
C VAL A 53 5.93 -6.35 -8.55
N ALA A 54 6.55 -6.85 -7.48
CA ALA A 54 7.72 -7.72 -7.55
C ALA A 54 7.43 -8.97 -8.39
N TRP A 55 6.31 -9.67 -8.13
CA TRP A 55 5.90 -10.87 -8.88
C TRP A 55 5.68 -10.59 -10.36
N SER A 56 5.03 -9.48 -10.71
CA SER A 56 4.80 -9.11 -12.11
C SER A 56 6.10 -8.83 -12.88
N LEU A 57 7.13 -8.43 -12.15
CA LEU A 57 8.46 -8.14 -12.67
C LEU A 57 9.46 -9.31 -12.50
N GLY A 58 8.98 -10.47 -12.00
CA GLY A 58 9.76 -11.71 -11.88
C GLY A 58 10.74 -11.74 -10.70
N ALA A 59 10.46 -10.97 -9.64
CA ALA A 59 11.21 -10.98 -8.39
C ALA A 59 10.31 -11.46 -7.22
N PRO A 60 10.88 -12.04 -6.16
CA PRO A 60 10.14 -12.23 -4.91
C PRO A 60 9.93 -10.89 -4.21
N ASP A 61 8.95 -10.84 -3.30
CA ASP A 61 8.74 -9.73 -2.37
C ASP A 61 9.85 -9.68 -1.30
N GLY A 62 10.04 -8.55 -0.63
CA GLY A 62 11.02 -8.39 0.46
C GLY A 62 12.33 -7.73 0.03
N ASP A 63 12.27 -6.51 -0.49
CA ASP A 63 13.40 -5.68 -0.95
C ASP A 63 14.28 -6.34 -2.04
N ALA A 64 13.76 -7.37 -2.73
CA ALA A 64 14.49 -8.08 -3.79
C ALA A 64 14.39 -7.40 -5.16
N LEU A 65 13.40 -6.53 -5.36
CA LEU A 65 13.23 -5.78 -6.60
C LEU A 65 14.19 -4.59 -6.62
N ALA A 66 14.89 -4.40 -7.74
CA ALA A 66 15.74 -3.22 -7.91
C ALA A 66 14.89 -1.93 -7.88
N ARG A 67 15.33 -0.94 -7.10
CA ARG A 67 14.66 0.36 -6.90
C ARG A 67 14.18 1.00 -8.21
N ASP A 68 15.05 1.05 -9.22
CA ASP A 68 14.72 1.70 -10.50
C ASP A 68 13.56 1.02 -11.23
N ARG A 69 13.42 -0.30 -11.10
CA ARG A 69 12.29 -1.05 -11.68
C ARG A 69 10.99 -0.75 -10.93
N ALA A 70 11.05 -0.63 -9.61
CA ALA A 70 9.89 -0.23 -8.81
C ALA A 70 9.45 1.20 -9.17
N LEU A 71 10.39 2.15 -9.26
CA LEU A 71 10.12 3.54 -9.62
C LEU A 71 9.54 3.68 -11.05
N ASP A 72 10.04 2.92 -12.03
CA ASP A 72 9.48 2.90 -13.40
C ASP A 72 8.02 2.43 -13.40
N LEU A 73 7.70 1.37 -12.63
CA LEU A 73 6.32 0.90 -12.52
C LEU A 73 5.41 1.93 -11.83
N ILE A 74 5.87 2.54 -10.75
CA ILE A 74 5.12 3.61 -10.05
C ILE A 74 4.83 4.76 -11.02
N ALA A 75 5.80 5.17 -11.82
CA ALA A 75 5.62 6.22 -12.82
C ALA A 75 4.59 5.85 -13.89
N ARG A 76 4.60 4.62 -14.38
CA ARG A 76 3.60 4.10 -15.34
C ARG A 76 2.20 4.09 -14.73
N VAL A 77 2.06 3.62 -13.50
CA VAL A 77 0.77 3.61 -12.79
C VAL A 77 0.27 5.04 -12.57
N ALA A 78 1.11 5.92 -12.01
CA ALA A 78 0.72 7.29 -11.70
C ALA A 78 0.37 8.11 -12.96
N SER A 79 1.01 7.82 -14.11
CA SER A 79 0.67 8.49 -15.38
C SER A 79 -0.60 7.96 -16.04
N ALA A 80 -1.05 6.78 -15.64
CA ALA A 80 -2.20 6.12 -16.26
C ALA A 80 -3.53 6.46 -15.60
N VAL A 81 -3.56 6.96 -14.37
CA VAL A 81 -4.77 7.26 -13.60
C VAL A 81 -4.87 8.74 -13.24
N SER A 82 -6.08 9.23 -13.00
CA SER A 82 -6.34 10.61 -12.60
C SER A 82 -6.47 10.79 -11.08
N VAL A 83 -6.72 9.70 -10.36
CA VAL A 83 -6.81 9.67 -8.90
C VAL A 83 -5.43 9.63 -8.24
N PRO A 84 -5.29 10.07 -6.98
CA PRO A 84 -4.02 9.99 -6.26
C PRO A 84 -3.45 8.57 -6.19
N VAL A 85 -2.12 8.46 -6.30
CA VAL A 85 -1.41 7.19 -6.18
C VAL A 85 -0.56 7.17 -4.91
N THR A 86 -0.64 6.10 -4.13
CA THR A 86 0.26 5.78 -3.02
C THR A 86 1.06 4.53 -3.35
N ALA A 87 2.38 4.58 -3.17
CA ALA A 87 3.29 3.50 -3.52
C ALA A 87 3.70 2.69 -2.28
N ASP A 88 3.65 1.37 -2.38
CA ASP A 88 4.31 0.49 -1.43
C ASP A 88 5.79 0.38 -1.81
N ILE A 89 6.67 0.82 -0.93
CA ILE A 89 8.12 0.86 -1.16
C ILE A 89 8.89 -0.11 -0.26
N GLU A 90 8.21 -1.10 0.28
CA GLU A 90 8.84 -2.10 1.17
C GLU A 90 9.62 -1.43 2.31
N GLY A 91 10.86 -1.85 2.58
CA GLY A 91 11.75 -1.18 3.53
C GLY A 91 12.42 0.10 3.00
N GLY A 92 12.06 0.53 1.77
CA GLY A 92 12.57 1.74 1.12
C GLY A 92 13.56 1.48 -0.02
N PHE A 93 13.75 0.23 -0.44
CA PHE A 93 14.70 -0.20 -1.50
C PHE A 93 16.11 0.38 -1.31
N ALA A 94 16.58 0.47 -0.07
CA ALA A 94 17.85 1.09 0.29
C ALA A 94 18.47 0.46 1.52
N ALA A 95 19.81 0.49 1.59
CA ALA A 95 20.56 -0.04 2.73
C ALA A 95 20.42 0.85 3.97
N ASP A 96 20.28 2.17 3.80
CA ASP A 96 20.27 3.16 4.87
C ASP A 96 19.21 4.26 4.69
N ALA A 97 19.09 5.13 5.67
CA ALA A 97 18.14 6.23 5.67
C ALA A 97 18.37 7.24 4.52
N ALA A 98 19.62 7.50 4.14
CA ALA A 98 19.94 8.41 3.04
C ALA A 98 19.41 7.88 1.72
N GLY A 99 19.61 6.58 1.45
CA GLY A 99 19.04 5.90 0.27
C GLY A 99 17.52 5.87 0.27
N VAL A 100 16.85 5.79 1.43
CA VAL A 100 15.40 5.94 1.53
C VAL A 100 14.96 7.33 1.09
N GLY A 101 15.68 8.39 1.49
CA GLY A 101 15.43 9.74 1.00
C GLY A 101 15.49 9.86 -0.52
N GLU A 102 16.50 9.21 -1.15
CA GLU A 102 16.61 9.13 -2.61
C GLU A 102 15.42 8.38 -3.26
N THR A 103 14.99 7.26 -2.65
CA THR A 103 13.84 6.50 -3.11
C THR A 103 12.58 7.38 -3.08
N VAL A 104 12.35 8.11 -1.99
CA VAL A 104 11.18 9.01 -1.85
C VAL A 104 11.23 10.14 -2.87
N ALA A 105 12.40 10.73 -3.12
CA ALA A 105 12.55 11.72 -4.20
C ALA A 105 12.17 11.12 -5.57
N GLY A 106 12.57 9.87 -5.83
CA GLY A 106 12.17 9.13 -7.02
C GLY A 106 10.66 8.86 -7.11
N VAL A 107 10.03 8.47 -6.00
CA VAL A 107 8.57 8.25 -5.90
C VAL A 107 7.79 9.52 -6.21
N LEU A 108 8.22 10.65 -5.65
CA LEU A 108 7.64 11.96 -5.94
C LEU A 108 7.83 12.37 -7.40
N ALA A 109 9.02 12.10 -7.98
CA ALA A 109 9.26 12.33 -9.39
C ALA A 109 8.37 11.45 -10.28
N ALA A 110 8.11 10.21 -9.87
CA ALA A 110 7.20 9.27 -10.53
C ALA A 110 5.72 9.70 -10.47
N GLY A 111 5.34 10.62 -9.56
CA GLY A 111 3.98 11.16 -9.49
C GLY A 111 3.11 10.61 -8.35
N ALA A 112 3.61 9.72 -7.51
CA ALA A 112 2.88 9.28 -6.33
C ALA A 112 2.94 10.36 -5.22
N VAL A 113 1.88 10.40 -4.40
CA VAL A 113 1.68 11.38 -3.33
C VAL A 113 1.54 10.76 -1.95
N GLY A 114 1.70 9.46 -1.86
CA GLY A 114 1.76 8.67 -0.63
C GLY A 114 2.72 7.51 -0.76
N ILE A 115 3.17 6.99 0.37
CA ILE A 115 3.95 5.76 0.47
C ILE A 115 3.48 4.89 1.63
N ASN A 116 3.64 3.56 1.50
CA ASN A 116 3.83 2.66 2.62
C ASN A 116 5.33 2.39 2.75
N ILE A 117 5.83 2.36 3.97
CA ILE A 117 7.19 1.92 4.28
C ILE A 117 7.17 1.10 5.56
N GLU A 118 7.78 -0.09 5.55
CA GLU A 118 7.66 -1.08 6.61
C GLU A 118 8.92 -1.19 7.47
N ASP A 119 8.70 -1.51 8.74
CA ASP A 119 9.82 -1.77 9.68
C ASP A 119 10.40 -3.19 9.53
N GLY A 120 9.59 -4.16 9.10
CA GLY A 120 10.05 -5.54 9.00
C GLY A 120 10.63 -6.02 10.33
N ASP A 121 11.85 -6.55 10.29
CA ASP A 121 12.62 -6.96 11.47
C ASP A 121 13.59 -5.90 12.00
N ARG A 122 13.55 -4.67 11.48
CA ARG A 122 14.44 -3.57 11.87
C ARG A 122 14.14 -3.08 13.28
N ALA A 123 15.20 -2.60 13.94
CA ALA A 123 15.02 -1.91 15.20
C ALA A 123 14.16 -0.64 15.03
N PRO A 124 13.24 -0.33 15.97
CA PRO A 124 12.36 0.83 15.84
C PRO A 124 13.10 2.16 15.60
N ALA A 125 14.27 2.33 16.22
CA ALA A 125 15.08 3.53 16.04
C ALA A 125 15.63 3.65 14.61
N GLU A 126 16.08 2.55 14.01
CA GLU A 126 16.55 2.53 12.62
C GLU A 126 15.42 2.87 11.64
N HIS A 127 14.21 2.31 11.87
CA HIS A 127 13.07 2.63 11.03
C HIS A 127 12.62 4.09 11.19
N ALA A 128 12.66 4.63 12.40
CA ALA A 128 12.39 6.04 12.65
C ALA A 128 13.37 6.97 11.88
N GLU A 129 14.65 6.62 11.77
CA GLU A 129 15.61 7.36 10.95
C GLU A 129 15.24 7.31 9.45
N ARG A 130 14.77 6.17 8.95
CA ARG A 130 14.28 6.01 7.57
C ARG A 130 13.05 6.88 7.31
N LEU A 131 12.10 6.92 8.25
CA LEU A 131 10.92 7.78 8.16
C LEU A 131 11.28 9.27 8.19
N ALA A 132 12.22 9.67 9.04
CA ALA A 132 12.71 11.05 9.08
C ALA A 132 13.38 11.46 7.76
N ALA A 133 14.15 10.58 7.13
CA ALA A 133 14.73 10.82 5.82
C ALA A 133 13.66 10.91 4.71
N ALA A 134 12.64 10.06 4.76
CA ALA A 134 11.48 10.11 3.85
C ALA A 134 10.75 11.45 3.97
N ARG A 135 10.48 11.92 5.19
CA ARG A 135 9.84 13.22 5.45
C ARG A 135 10.71 14.37 4.96
N ALA A 136 12.00 14.38 5.28
CA ALA A 136 12.92 15.41 4.83
C ALA A 136 13.00 15.52 3.29
N ALA A 137 12.99 14.39 2.58
CA ALA A 137 12.97 14.37 1.12
C ALA A 137 11.65 14.96 0.55
N ALA A 138 10.51 14.65 1.18
CA ALA A 138 9.21 15.19 0.79
C ALA A 138 9.13 16.71 1.05
N ASP A 139 9.61 17.17 2.19
CA ASP A 139 9.65 18.59 2.56
C ASP A 139 10.55 19.38 1.61
N ALA A 140 11.72 18.83 1.26
CA ALA A 140 12.63 19.43 0.26
C ALA A 140 11.98 19.55 -1.13
N ALA A 141 11.08 18.61 -1.48
CA ALA A 141 10.32 18.66 -2.73
C ALA A 141 9.09 19.59 -2.65
N GLY A 142 8.73 20.11 -1.48
CA GLY A 142 7.55 20.93 -1.25
C GLY A 142 6.22 20.17 -1.38
N VAL A 143 6.22 18.86 -1.13
CA VAL A 143 5.04 17.99 -1.24
C VAL A 143 4.71 17.41 0.14
N PRO A 144 3.50 17.62 0.70
CA PRO A 144 3.08 17.01 1.96
C PRO A 144 2.75 15.52 1.75
N LEU A 145 3.78 14.73 1.46
CA LEU A 145 3.68 13.28 1.19
C LEU A 145 2.99 12.57 2.35
N TYR A 146 1.98 11.75 2.04
CA TYR A 146 1.36 10.87 3.02
C TYR A 146 2.28 9.66 3.29
N ILE A 147 2.91 9.62 4.45
CA ILE A 147 3.78 8.52 4.86
C ILE A 147 2.99 7.59 5.79
N ASN A 148 2.64 6.41 5.30
CA ASN A 148 1.96 5.37 6.03
C ASN A 148 3.00 4.41 6.61
N ALA A 149 3.42 4.62 7.85
CA ALA A 149 4.41 3.79 8.51
C ALA A 149 3.80 2.42 8.85
N ARG A 150 4.34 1.35 8.26
CA ARG A 150 3.87 -0.01 8.51
C ARG A 150 4.63 -0.61 9.69
N VAL A 151 3.87 -1.17 10.64
CA VAL A 151 4.36 -1.83 11.85
C VAL A 151 4.03 -3.31 11.77
N ASP A 152 5.04 -4.15 11.60
CA ASP A 152 4.88 -5.57 11.27
C ASP A 152 4.79 -6.51 12.49
N THR A 153 4.64 -5.96 13.68
CA THR A 153 4.56 -6.75 14.94
C THR A 153 3.50 -7.84 14.91
N TYR A 154 2.31 -7.56 14.35
CA TYR A 154 1.23 -8.54 14.23
C TYR A 154 1.44 -9.47 13.04
N LEU A 155 1.92 -8.97 11.91
CA LEU A 155 2.11 -9.76 10.70
C LEU A 155 3.13 -10.89 10.90
N PHE A 156 4.24 -10.59 11.55
CA PHE A 156 5.30 -11.57 11.81
C PHE A 156 5.23 -12.17 13.21
N GLY A 157 4.27 -11.72 14.05
CA GLY A 157 4.11 -12.26 15.39
C GLY A 157 5.27 -11.92 16.32
N PHE A 158 5.90 -10.74 16.17
CA PHE A 158 7.01 -10.32 17.00
C PHE A 158 6.60 -10.15 18.47
N GLY A 159 7.48 -10.55 19.37
CA GLY A 159 7.26 -10.49 20.80
C GLY A 159 6.20 -11.49 21.31
N GLU A 160 5.90 -11.41 22.59
CA GLU A 160 4.84 -12.19 23.21
C GLU A 160 3.47 -11.60 22.89
N SER A 161 2.45 -12.47 22.75
CA SER A 161 1.09 -12.02 22.40
C SER A 161 0.51 -11.00 23.40
N GLY A 162 0.85 -11.12 24.68
CA GLY A 162 0.37 -10.24 25.76
C GLY A 162 1.00 -8.83 25.77
N THR A 163 2.13 -8.62 25.09
CA THR A 163 2.82 -7.32 25.03
C THR A 163 2.84 -6.72 23.64
N ARG A 164 2.31 -7.43 22.63
CA ARG A 164 2.37 -7.01 21.22
C ARG A 164 1.64 -5.71 20.95
N LEU A 165 0.51 -5.47 21.63
CA LEU A 165 -0.22 -4.21 21.51
C LEU A 165 0.65 -3.03 21.98
N ASP A 166 1.23 -3.13 23.18
CA ASP A 166 2.08 -2.08 23.74
C ASP A 166 3.30 -1.80 22.87
N GLU A 167 3.95 -2.83 22.34
CA GLU A 167 5.07 -2.71 21.41
C GLU A 167 4.64 -2.02 20.11
N THR A 168 3.48 -2.38 19.56
CA THR A 168 2.93 -1.75 18.35
C THR A 168 2.65 -0.27 18.57
N LEU A 169 2.04 0.08 19.71
CA LEU A 169 1.75 1.47 20.07
C LEU A 169 3.03 2.28 20.30
N ALA A 170 4.03 1.68 20.94
CA ALA A 170 5.33 2.34 21.14
C ALA A 170 6.05 2.63 19.80
N ARG A 171 6.05 1.67 18.87
CA ARG A 171 6.57 1.86 17.50
C ARG A 171 5.79 2.93 16.75
N ALA A 172 4.46 2.86 16.77
CA ALA A 172 3.61 3.85 16.12
C ALA A 172 3.91 5.27 16.61
N ALA A 173 4.03 5.48 17.93
CA ALA A 173 4.38 6.77 18.51
C ALA A 173 5.76 7.27 18.04
N ALA A 174 6.77 6.40 18.01
CA ALA A 174 8.10 6.74 17.53
C ALA A 174 8.11 7.11 16.04
N TYR A 175 7.33 6.40 15.22
CA TYR A 175 7.24 6.63 13.78
C TYR A 175 6.47 7.91 13.44
N LEU A 176 5.43 8.23 14.19
CA LEU A 176 4.72 9.50 14.08
C LEU A 176 5.63 10.68 14.47
N ALA A 177 6.39 10.53 15.55
CA ALA A 177 7.39 11.54 15.95
C ALA A 177 8.49 11.72 14.90
N ALA A 178 8.81 10.70 14.10
CA ALA A 178 9.76 10.74 12.99
C ALA A 178 9.17 11.31 11.68
N GLY A 179 7.89 11.68 11.66
CA GLY A 179 7.26 12.33 10.51
C GLY A 179 6.30 11.46 9.68
N ALA A 180 5.91 10.27 10.16
CA ALA A 180 4.83 9.52 9.56
C ALA A 180 3.50 10.30 9.66
N THR A 181 2.61 10.08 8.69
CA THR A 181 1.28 10.74 8.61
C THR A 181 0.17 9.83 9.10
N GLY A 182 0.34 8.53 8.94
CA GLY A 182 -0.56 7.47 9.39
C GLY A 182 0.23 6.22 9.73
N VAL A 183 -0.46 5.25 10.33
CA VAL A 183 0.13 3.99 10.76
C VAL A 183 -0.62 2.83 10.12
N PHE A 184 0.12 1.86 9.60
CA PHE A 184 -0.42 0.65 9.02
C PHE A 184 -0.03 -0.55 9.88
N VAL A 185 -1.03 -1.30 10.36
CA VAL A 185 -0.81 -2.50 11.18
C VAL A 185 -1.43 -3.70 10.46
N PRO A 186 -0.66 -4.41 9.60
CA PRO A 186 -1.13 -5.64 8.98
C PRO A 186 -1.13 -6.81 9.95
N GLY A 187 -1.87 -7.88 9.60
CA GLY A 187 -1.90 -9.13 10.38
C GLY A 187 -2.90 -9.14 11.55
N VAL A 188 -3.69 -8.10 11.71
CA VAL A 188 -4.75 -8.05 12.73
C VAL A 188 -6.05 -7.48 12.16
N THR A 189 -7.15 -8.22 12.38
CA THR A 189 -8.51 -7.81 12.00
C THR A 189 -9.52 -8.09 13.13
N ASP A 190 -9.04 -8.59 14.28
CA ASP A 190 -9.86 -8.78 15.47
C ASP A 190 -10.42 -7.44 15.95
N PRO A 191 -11.77 -7.29 16.10
CA PRO A 191 -12.40 -6.02 16.39
C PRO A 191 -11.92 -5.36 17.69
N ALA A 192 -11.66 -6.14 18.74
CA ALA A 192 -11.20 -5.59 20.02
C ALA A 192 -9.80 -4.99 19.89
N THR A 193 -8.89 -5.71 19.22
CA THR A 193 -7.52 -5.25 18.98
C THR A 193 -7.48 -4.04 18.06
N VAL A 194 -8.29 -4.03 16.99
CA VAL A 194 -8.38 -2.87 16.07
C VAL A 194 -8.88 -1.63 16.82
N ALA A 195 -9.88 -1.75 17.70
CA ALA A 195 -10.38 -0.64 18.50
C ALA A 195 -9.31 -0.08 19.46
N GLU A 196 -8.53 -0.96 20.14
CA GLU A 196 -7.44 -0.52 21.02
C GLU A 196 -6.29 0.14 20.23
N LEU A 197 -5.94 -0.37 19.05
CA LEU A 197 -4.97 0.27 18.16
C LEU A 197 -5.45 1.65 17.73
N ALA A 198 -6.70 1.76 17.26
CA ALA A 198 -7.28 3.03 16.81
C ALA A 198 -7.35 4.07 17.93
N LYS A 199 -7.61 3.64 19.16
CA LYS A 199 -7.62 4.50 20.35
C LYS A 199 -6.23 4.95 20.78
N GLY A 200 -5.23 4.08 20.65
CA GLY A 200 -3.87 4.33 21.11
C GLY A 200 -2.97 5.02 20.10
N ILE A 201 -3.33 5.02 18.80
CA ILE A 201 -2.58 5.66 17.71
C ILE A 201 -3.19 7.03 17.43
N ASP A 202 -2.45 8.10 17.68
CA ASP A 202 -2.88 9.49 17.41
C ASP A 202 -2.67 9.88 15.93
N ALA A 203 -3.16 9.03 15.02
CA ALA A 203 -3.08 9.24 13.57
C ALA A 203 -4.05 8.29 12.85
N PRO A 204 -4.34 8.51 11.54
CA PRO A 204 -5.13 7.56 10.75
C PRO A 204 -4.54 6.15 10.79
N LEU A 205 -5.36 5.18 11.22
CA LEU A 205 -5.01 3.75 11.24
C LEU A 205 -5.41 3.09 9.92
N ASN A 206 -4.47 2.38 9.29
CA ASN A 206 -4.73 1.46 8.17
C ASN A 206 -4.75 0.01 8.67
N VAL A 207 -5.74 -0.74 8.22
CA VAL A 207 -5.90 -2.19 8.46
C VAL A 207 -5.82 -2.94 7.13
N LEU A 208 -5.10 -4.08 7.12
CA LEU A 208 -5.07 -5.02 6.00
C LEU A 208 -6.19 -6.04 6.16
N VAL A 209 -7.01 -6.20 5.12
CA VAL A 209 -8.14 -7.13 5.14
C VAL A 209 -8.08 -8.15 4.01
N GLY A 210 -8.80 -9.24 4.21
CA GLY A 210 -9.00 -10.31 3.26
C GLY A 210 -10.25 -11.10 3.60
N PRO A 211 -10.46 -12.28 3.01
CA PRO A 211 -11.62 -13.11 3.28
C PRO A 211 -11.82 -13.39 4.78
N GLY A 212 -13.02 -13.13 5.29
CA GLY A 212 -13.39 -13.33 6.69
C GLY A 212 -13.14 -12.14 7.63
N ALA A 213 -12.50 -11.06 7.16
CA ALA A 213 -12.35 -9.83 7.93
C ALA A 213 -13.69 -9.07 8.06
N PRO A 214 -13.85 -8.20 9.08
CA PRO A 214 -14.96 -7.27 9.15
C PRO A 214 -15.02 -6.36 7.92
N SER A 215 -16.22 -5.87 7.61
CA SER A 215 -16.43 -4.93 6.50
C SER A 215 -15.74 -3.57 6.74
N VAL A 216 -15.55 -2.79 5.68
CA VAL A 216 -14.97 -1.43 5.76
C VAL A 216 -15.77 -0.56 6.75
N ALA A 217 -17.10 -0.66 6.75
CA ALA A 217 -17.96 0.11 7.64
C ALA A 217 -17.78 -0.31 9.11
N GLU A 218 -17.69 -1.61 9.39
CA GLU A 218 -17.44 -2.12 10.74
C GLU A 218 -16.05 -1.68 11.25
N LEU A 219 -15.01 -1.77 10.41
CA LEU A 219 -13.67 -1.30 10.77
C LEU A 219 -13.62 0.21 10.99
N GLY A 220 -14.37 1.00 10.19
CA GLY A 220 -14.52 2.43 10.39
C GLY A 220 -15.17 2.77 11.74
N ALA A 221 -16.20 2.02 12.14
CA ALA A 221 -16.83 2.19 13.45
C ALA A 221 -15.88 1.87 14.62
N LEU A 222 -14.83 1.07 14.38
CA LEU A 222 -13.76 0.80 15.34
C LEU A 222 -12.62 1.84 15.32
N GLY A 223 -12.67 2.79 14.38
CA GLY A 223 -11.69 3.86 14.27
C GLY A 223 -10.65 3.71 13.15
N ALA A 224 -10.73 2.66 12.31
CA ALA A 224 -9.87 2.55 11.14
C ALA A 224 -10.21 3.64 10.12
N ALA A 225 -9.20 4.34 9.59
CA ALA A 225 -9.36 5.40 8.60
C ALA A 225 -9.01 4.96 7.18
N ARG A 226 -8.35 3.81 7.03
CA ARG A 226 -7.97 3.19 5.76
C ARG A 226 -8.07 1.68 5.88
N VAL A 227 -8.62 1.05 4.85
CA VAL A 227 -8.74 -0.41 4.74
C VAL A 227 -8.20 -0.82 3.38
N SER A 228 -7.20 -1.70 3.35
CA SER A 228 -6.50 -2.08 2.12
C SER A 228 -6.45 -3.60 1.94
N LEU A 229 -6.36 -4.05 0.68
CA LEU A 229 -6.36 -5.47 0.31
C LEU A 229 -4.93 -6.05 0.18
N GLY A 230 -3.89 -5.21 0.13
CA GLY A 230 -2.51 -5.68 -0.05
C GLY A 230 -2.34 -6.54 -1.32
N SER A 231 -1.74 -7.70 -1.20
CA SER A 231 -1.49 -8.62 -2.32
C SER A 231 -2.69 -9.49 -2.73
N TRP A 232 -3.78 -9.51 -1.97
CA TRP A 232 -4.90 -10.44 -2.18
C TRP A 232 -5.48 -10.44 -3.60
N VAL A 233 -5.59 -9.28 -4.25
CA VAL A 233 -6.12 -9.20 -5.62
C VAL A 233 -5.15 -9.81 -6.62
N ALA A 234 -3.85 -9.55 -6.48
CA ALA A 234 -2.80 -10.16 -7.29
C ALA A 234 -2.74 -11.68 -7.08
N GLU A 235 -2.80 -12.13 -5.82
CA GLU A 235 -2.85 -13.56 -5.49
C GLU A 235 -4.05 -14.26 -6.14
N ALA A 236 -5.24 -13.62 -6.10
CA ALA A 236 -6.43 -14.15 -6.74
C ALA A 236 -6.27 -14.23 -8.27
N ALA A 237 -5.63 -13.22 -8.90
CA ALA A 237 -5.35 -13.24 -10.34
C ALA A 237 -4.38 -14.36 -10.71
N TYR A 238 -3.30 -14.55 -9.98
CA TYR A 238 -2.37 -15.66 -10.19
C TYR A 238 -3.01 -17.02 -9.90
N ALA A 239 -3.91 -17.11 -8.91
CA ALA A 239 -4.65 -18.33 -8.64
C ALA A 239 -5.59 -18.71 -9.82
N VAL A 240 -6.20 -17.73 -10.50
CA VAL A 240 -6.97 -18.00 -11.73
C VAL A 240 -6.05 -18.52 -12.83
N ALA A 241 -4.90 -17.89 -13.06
CA ALA A 241 -3.94 -18.34 -14.07
C ALA A 241 -3.48 -19.80 -13.82
N ARG A 242 -3.18 -20.13 -12.55
CA ARG A 242 -2.84 -21.51 -12.16
C ARG A 242 -3.96 -22.49 -12.45
N ARG A 243 -5.18 -22.23 -11.94
CA ARG A 243 -6.33 -23.14 -12.13
C ARG A 243 -6.67 -23.36 -13.60
N ALA A 244 -6.65 -22.28 -14.40
CA ALA A 244 -6.93 -22.38 -15.83
C ALA A 244 -5.88 -23.23 -16.56
N THR A 245 -4.61 -23.09 -16.20
CA THR A 245 -3.51 -23.90 -16.76
C THR A 245 -3.65 -25.37 -16.36
N GLU A 246 -3.88 -25.67 -15.09
CA GLU A 246 -4.08 -27.02 -14.58
C GLU A 246 -5.27 -27.71 -15.25
N GLU A 247 -6.41 -27.04 -15.39
CA GLU A 247 -7.61 -27.57 -16.04
C GLU A 247 -7.36 -27.86 -17.53
N LEU A 248 -6.73 -26.92 -18.26
CA LEU A 248 -6.39 -27.10 -19.66
C LEU A 248 -5.48 -28.30 -19.88
N LEU A 249 -4.44 -28.46 -19.08
CA LEU A 249 -3.45 -29.53 -19.24
C LEU A 249 -3.96 -30.90 -18.79
N ALA A 250 -4.84 -30.96 -17.79
CA ALA A 250 -5.37 -32.21 -17.28
C ALA A 250 -6.58 -32.70 -18.04
N GLY A 251 -7.55 -31.85 -18.32
CA GLY A 251 -8.87 -32.21 -18.87
C GLY A 251 -9.19 -31.62 -20.25
N GLY A 252 -8.39 -30.66 -20.73
CA GLY A 252 -8.68 -29.97 -22.00
C GLY A 252 -9.94 -29.11 -21.95
N THR A 253 -10.37 -28.67 -20.76
CA THR A 253 -11.55 -27.83 -20.54
C THR A 253 -11.18 -26.42 -20.09
N TYR A 254 -12.14 -25.49 -20.01
CA TYR A 254 -11.89 -24.05 -19.86
C TYR A 254 -12.82 -23.41 -18.81
N GLY A 255 -13.40 -24.18 -17.91
CA GLY A 255 -14.37 -23.71 -16.91
C GLY A 255 -13.80 -22.69 -15.95
N ALA A 256 -12.51 -22.78 -15.63
CA ALA A 256 -11.80 -21.84 -14.75
C ALA A 256 -11.72 -20.40 -15.32
N LEU A 257 -12.00 -20.21 -16.62
CA LEU A 257 -12.04 -18.90 -17.28
C LEU A 257 -13.45 -18.28 -17.29
N ALA A 258 -14.44 -18.95 -16.71
CA ALA A 258 -15.80 -18.37 -16.60
C ALA A 258 -15.75 -17.06 -15.78
N GLY A 259 -16.39 -16.01 -16.31
CA GLY A 259 -16.40 -14.69 -15.68
C GLY A 259 -15.18 -13.81 -15.98
N SER A 260 -14.33 -14.20 -16.95
CA SER A 260 -13.26 -13.34 -17.44
C SER A 260 -13.80 -12.01 -17.99
N LEU A 261 -13.03 -10.93 -17.79
CA LEU A 261 -13.34 -9.65 -18.44
C LEU A 261 -13.27 -9.79 -19.96
N PRO A 262 -14.25 -9.24 -20.71
CA PRO A 262 -14.21 -9.23 -22.15
C PRO A 262 -12.94 -8.53 -22.69
N TYR A 263 -12.30 -9.12 -23.70
CA TYR A 263 -11.10 -8.57 -24.34
C TYR A 263 -11.27 -7.09 -24.75
N GLY A 264 -12.44 -6.76 -25.34
CA GLY A 264 -12.75 -5.40 -25.79
C GLY A 264 -12.88 -4.39 -24.65
N GLU A 265 -13.39 -4.81 -23.49
CA GLU A 265 -13.53 -3.97 -22.32
C GLU A 265 -12.17 -3.59 -21.73
N LEU A 266 -11.29 -4.57 -21.53
CA LEU A 266 -9.96 -4.30 -21.01
C LEU A 266 -9.14 -3.43 -21.99
N ASN A 267 -9.23 -3.68 -23.31
CA ASN A 267 -8.59 -2.83 -24.29
C ASN A 267 -9.14 -1.40 -24.34
N ALA A 268 -10.45 -1.23 -24.16
CA ALA A 268 -11.05 0.09 -24.10
C ALA A 268 -10.55 0.88 -22.88
N LEU A 269 -10.46 0.22 -21.73
CA LEU A 269 -9.95 0.80 -20.49
C LEU A 269 -8.50 1.31 -20.63
N LEU A 270 -7.67 0.63 -21.41
CA LEU A 270 -6.27 0.97 -21.61
C LEU A 270 -5.99 1.99 -22.74
N LYS A 271 -7.01 2.35 -23.53
CA LYS A 271 -6.86 3.36 -24.60
C LYS A 271 -6.89 4.81 -24.09
N GLY A 272 -7.19 5.02 -22.82
CA GLY A 272 -7.15 6.31 -22.11
C GLY A 272 -8.38 7.09 -22.27
#